data_e252b9e9a62cc7cee43d5cd14dfac581
#
_entry.id   e252b9e9a62cc7cee43d5cd14dfac581
#
_cell.length_a   1.000
_cell.length_b   1.000
_cell.length_c   1.000
_cell.angle_alpha   90.00
_cell.angle_beta   90.00
_cell.angle_gamma   90.00
#
_symmetry.space_group_name_H-M   'P 1'
#
loop_
_entity.id
_entity.type
_entity.pdbx_description
1 polymer ?
#
loop_
_entity_poly.entity_id
_entity_poly.type
_entity_poly.pdbx_seq_one_letter_code
_entity_poly.pdbx_strand_id
1 'polypeptide(L)'
;SSIKNVLFISSTSVYGDSSSFDCAQDDTLSVTEETELNPETESGKQLAQAEQLLQSNSNFKTTILRFGGLIGEDRHPIKFLAGRKNIENPDAPINMINQEDCMGIILGILCHSKPTEVWNQTFNAVAPFHPSRREYYTNKAIEFNLTLPEFNLECLTFGKTILSTKLETVLGYSFIKPIL
;
A
#
# COMPACT_ATOMS: atom_id res chain seq x y z
N SER A 1 -31.04 -13.30 -8.34
CA SER A 1 -30.44 -11.96 -8.18
C SER A 1 -29.09 -11.94 -8.89
N SER A 2 -28.83 -10.97 -9.75
CA SER A 2 -27.55 -10.79 -10.41
C SER A 2 -26.61 -9.95 -9.52
N ILE A 3 -25.33 -10.31 -9.47
CA ILE A 3 -24.29 -9.47 -8.87
C ILE A 3 -24.21 -8.17 -9.68
N LYS A 4 -24.24 -7.03 -8.99
CA LYS A 4 -24.17 -5.71 -9.65
C LYS A 4 -22.81 -5.05 -9.42
N ASN A 5 -22.21 -5.26 -8.25
CA ASN A 5 -20.96 -4.64 -7.84
C ASN A 5 -20.04 -5.68 -7.21
N VAL A 6 -18.75 -5.57 -7.48
CA VAL A 6 -17.68 -6.38 -6.91
C VAL A 6 -16.62 -5.43 -6.32
N LEU A 7 -16.30 -5.58 -5.05
CA LEU A 7 -15.13 -4.95 -4.44
C LEU A 7 -14.03 -6.00 -4.34
N PHE A 8 -12.93 -5.80 -5.06
CA PHE A 8 -11.78 -6.69 -5.05
C PHE A 8 -10.66 -6.10 -4.21
N ILE A 9 -10.24 -6.84 -3.20
CA ILE A 9 -9.10 -6.47 -2.36
C ILE A 9 -7.83 -6.97 -3.01
N SER A 10 -7.00 -6.04 -3.46
CA SER A 10 -5.72 -6.24 -4.11
C SER A 10 -4.57 -5.72 -3.23
N SER A 11 -3.39 -5.60 -3.80
CA SER A 11 -2.19 -5.14 -3.10
C SER A 11 -1.39 -4.18 -3.97
N THR A 12 -0.70 -3.25 -3.33
CA THR A 12 0.27 -2.36 -3.99
C THR A 12 1.50 -3.09 -4.55
N SER A 13 1.64 -4.40 -4.29
CA SER A 13 2.67 -5.25 -4.92
C SER A 13 2.50 -5.41 -6.44
N VAL A 14 1.36 -5.00 -6.99
CA VAL A 14 1.13 -4.95 -8.45
C VAL A 14 1.99 -3.90 -9.16
N TYR A 15 2.53 -2.93 -8.43
CA TYR A 15 3.37 -1.86 -9.02
C TYR A 15 4.87 -2.24 -9.16
N GLY A 16 5.31 -3.36 -8.63
CA GLY A 16 6.74 -3.72 -8.59
C GLY A 16 7.59 -2.80 -7.70
N ASP A 17 8.81 -3.19 -7.43
CA ASP A 17 9.81 -2.34 -6.78
C ASP A 17 10.70 -1.75 -7.86
N SER A 18 10.66 -0.46 -8.06
CA SER A 18 11.20 0.29 -9.20
C SER A 18 12.73 0.29 -9.26
N SER A 19 13.33 -0.85 -9.58
CA SER A 19 14.75 -0.93 -9.97
C SER A 19 14.99 -0.62 -11.47
N SER A 20 13.94 -0.40 -12.26
CA SER A 20 14.02 -0.24 -13.71
C SER A 20 13.70 1.16 -14.24
N PHE A 21 13.41 2.12 -13.38
CA PHE A 21 13.35 3.51 -13.82
C PHE A 21 14.75 4.11 -13.70
N ASP A 22 15.26 4.59 -14.83
CA ASP A 22 16.57 5.26 -14.99
C ASP A 22 16.65 6.40 -13.97
N CYS A 23 17.30 6.13 -12.83
CA CYS A 23 17.42 7.07 -11.72
C CYS A 23 18.45 8.15 -12.07
N ALA A 24 18.02 9.11 -12.87
CA ALA A 24 18.68 10.41 -12.95
C ALA A 24 17.97 11.33 -11.95
N GLN A 25 18.60 11.53 -10.79
CA GLN A 25 18.30 12.56 -9.77
C GLN A 25 17.15 12.26 -8.78
N ASP A 26 17.54 12.05 -7.54
CA ASP A 26 17.04 12.56 -6.23
C ASP A 26 15.52 12.59 -5.91
N ASP A 27 14.66 11.93 -6.68
CA ASP A 27 13.23 11.94 -6.42
C ASP A 27 12.70 10.53 -6.13
N THR A 28 12.16 10.37 -4.91
CA THR A 28 11.34 9.22 -4.54
C THR A 28 10.20 9.08 -5.55
N LEU A 29 10.12 7.96 -6.26
CA LEU A 29 9.08 7.73 -7.24
C LEU A 29 7.70 7.74 -6.59
N SER A 30 6.86 8.71 -6.95
CA SER A 30 5.47 8.76 -6.52
C SER A 30 4.61 7.87 -7.42
N VAL A 31 3.88 6.94 -6.80
CA VAL A 31 2.99 5.97 -7.46
C VAL A 31 1.54 6.32 -7.16
N THR A 32 0.73 6.45 -8.20
CA THR A 32 -0.71 6.65 -8.14
C THR A 32 -1.46 5.47 -8.75
N GLU A 33 -2.78 5.52 -8.75
CA GLU A 33 -3.63 4.52 -9.41
C GLU A 33 -3.45 4.46 -10.93
N GLU A 34 -2.95 5.55 -11.52
CA GLU A 34 -2.68 5.67 -12.97
C GLU A 34 -1.31 5.12 -13.38
N THR A 35 -0.46 4.81 -12.40
CA THR A 35 0.87 4.22 -12.66
C THR A 35 0.73 2.84 -13.26
N GLU A 36 1.52 2.56 -14.30
CA GLU A 36 1.55 1.26 -14.97
C GLU A 36 1.92 0.13 -14.01
N LEU A 37 1.23 -1.00 -14.16
CA LEU A 37 1.48 -2.19 -13.34
C LEU A 37 2.73 -2.92 -13.85
N ASN A 38 3.68 -3.17 -12.97
CA ASN A 38 4.89 -3.93 -13.27
C ASN A 38 5.25 -4.89 -12.12
N PRO A 39 4.39 -5.89 -11.83
CA PRO A 39 4.60 -6.78 -10.69
C PRO A 39 5.81 -7.69 -10.89
N GLU A 40 6.72 -7.71 -9.92
CA GLU A 40 7.91 -8.55 -9.93
C GLU A 40 7.66 -9.93 -9.29
N THR A 41 6.80 -9.98 -8.27
CA THR A 41 6.47 -11.22 -7.56
C THR A 41 5.35 -11.99 -8.27
N GLU A 42 5.35 -13.33 -8.14
CA GLU A 42 4.26 -14.16 -8.67
C GLU A 42 2.90 -13.77 -8.07
N SER A 43 2.85 -13.46 -6.79
CA SER A 43 1.62 -12.96 -6.14
C SER A 43 1.13 -11.66 -6.77
N GLY A 44 2.04 -10.70 -7.03
CA GLY A 44 1.69 -9.45 -7.70
C GLY A 44 1.18 -9.66 -9.12
N LYS A 45 1.80 -10.56 -9.89
CA LYS A 45 1.35 -10.92 -11.25
C LYS A 45 -0.04 -11.53 -11.25
N GLN A 46 -0.31 -12.45 -10.32
CA GLN A 46 -1.63 -13.08 -10.17
C GLN A 46 -2.70 -12.04 -9.79
N LEU A 47 -2.38 -11.10 -8.89
CA LEU A 47 -3.30 -10.02 -8.53
C LEU A 47 -3.58 -9.10 -9.72
N ALA A 48 -2.56 -8.68 -10.47
CA ALA A 48 -2.73 -7.84 -11.65
C ALA A 48 -3.61 -8.51 -12.72
N GLN A 49 -3.44 -9.83 -12.95
CA GLN A 49 -4.30 -10.61 -13.84
C GLN A 49 -5.75 -10.68 -13.34
N ALA A 50 -5.95 -10.88 -12.04
CA ALA A 50 -7.28 -10.90 -11.43
C ALA A 50 -7.97 -9.53 -11.54
N GLU A 51 -7.25 -8.43 -11.30
CA GLU A 51 -7.77 -7.07 -11.51
C GLU A 51 -8.24 -6.88 -12.96
N GLN A 52 -7.41 -7.21 -13.93
CA GLN A 52 -7.74 -7.09 -15.35
C GLN A 52 -8.98 -7.93 -15.73
N LEU A 53 -9.04 -9.18 -15.25
CA LEU A 53 -10.19 -10.07 -15.50
C LEU A 53 -11.50 -9.49 -14.96
N LEU A 54 -11.47 -8.97 -13.72
CA LEU A 54 -12.66 -8.41 -13.09
C LEU A 54 -13.07 -7.08 -13.73
N GLN A 55 -12.11 -6.21 -14.07
CA GLN A 55 -12.39 -4.92 -14.70
C GLN A 55 -12.90 -5.06 -16.14
N SER A 56 -12.48 -6.10 -16.86
CA SER A 56 -12.97 -6.37 -18.23
C SER A 56 -14.40 -6.94 -18.28
N ASN A 57 -14.96 -7.34 -17.13
CA ASN A 57 -16.31 -7.91 -17.09
C ASN A 57 -17.39 -6.83 -17.10
N SER A 58 -18.23 -6.83 -18.11
CA SER A 58 -19.31 -5.85 -18.28
C SER A 58 -20.60 -6.17 -17.51
N ASN A 59 -20.72 -7.36 -16.89
CA ASN A 59 -21.96 -7.76 -16.20
C ASN A 59 -22.10 -7.12 -14.80
N PHE A 60 -21.01 -6.60 -14.24
CA PHE A 60 -20.97 -5.93 -12.94
C PHE A 60 -19.91 -4.81 -12.95
N LYS A 61 -20.02 -3.90 -11.99
CA LYS A 61 -19.02 -2.86 -11.76
C LYS A 61 -17.97 -3.38 -10.78
N THR A 62 -16.69 -3.18 -11.08
CA THR A 62 -15.59 -3.62 -10.21
C THR A 62 -14.86 -2.43 -9.61
N THR A 63 -14.75 -2.38 -8.29
CA THR A 63 -13.84 -1.47 -7.61
C THR A 63 -12.65 -2.27 -7.08
N ILE A 64 -11.44 -1.81 -7.40
CA ILE A 64 -10.19 -2.38 -6.94
C ILE A 64 -9.68 -1.56 -5.76
N LEU A 65 -9.32 -2.24 -4.67
CA LEU A 65 -8.72 -1.59 -3.50
C LEU A 65 -7.35 -2.23 -3.24
N ARG A 66 -6.27 -1.50 -3.57
CA ARG A 66 -4.88 -1.95 -3.42
C ARG A 66 -4.35 -1.54 -2.06
N PHE A 67 -4.30 -2.46 -1.13
CA PHE A 67 -3.72 -2.21 0.19
C PHE A 67 -2.20 -2.24 0.17
N GLY A 68 -1.57 -1.33 0.93
CA GLY A 68 -0.17 -1.41 1.32
C GLY A 68 0.11 -2.54 2.32
N GLY A 69 1.27 -2.52 2.95
CA GLY A 69 1.62 -3.47 4.00
C GLY A 69 0.64 -3.36 5.18
N LEU A 70 -0.03 -4.48 5.51
CA LEU A 70 -1.03 -4.49 6.56
C LEU A 70 -0.39 -4.55 7.95
N ILE A 71 -0.79 -3.62 8.83
CA ILE A 71 -0.41 -3.63 10.25
C ILE A 71 -1.64 -3.56 11.16
N GLY A 72 -1.49 -4.07 12.38
CA GLY A 72 -2.50 -4.06 13.43
C GLY A 72 -1.85 -4.35 14.78
N GLU A 73 -2.64 -4.37 15.85
CA GLU A 73 -2.14 -4.55 17.22
C GLU A 73 -1.36 -5.87 17.41
N ASP A 74 -1.86 -6.96 16.83
CA ASP A 74 -1.29 -8.30 16.90
C ASP A 74 -0.26 -8.59 15.80
N ARG A 75 -0.27 -7.81 14.73
CA ARG A 75 0.56 -8.00 13.54
C ARG A 75 1.37 -6.75 13.22
N HIS A 76 2.59 -6.70 13.74
CA HIS A 76 3.53 -5.62 13.41
C HIS A 76 4.84 -6.19 12.91
N PRO A 77 5.36 -5.74 11.74
CA PRO A 77 6.58 -6.27 11.11
C PRO A 77 7.81 -6.17 12.01
N ILE A 78 7.88 -5.20 12.92
CA ILE A 78 9.02 -5.04 13.83
C ILE A 78 9.28 -6.30 14.67
N LYS A 79 8.24 -7.08 15.01
CA LYS A 79 8.39 -8.34 15.75
C LYS A 79 9.27 -9.35 15.01
N PHE A 80 9.34 -9.26 13.68
CA PHE A 80 10.18 -10.12 12.82
C PHE A 80 11.51 -9.49 12.47
N LEU A 81 11.65 -8.16 12.60
CA LEU A 81 12.86 -7.42 12.25
C LEU A 81 13.75 -7.14 13.45
N ALA A 82 13.22 -7.24 14.68
CA ALA A 82 13.97 -7.00 15.91
C ALA A 82 15.24 -7.87 15.96
N GLY A 83 16.40 -7.23 16.17
CA GLY A 83 17.69 -7.88 16.25
C GLY A 83 18.25 -8.43 14.94
N ARG A 84 17.53 -8.29 13.80
CA ARG A 84 18.08 -8.64 12.47
C ARG A 84 19.17 -7.68 12.07
N LYS A 85 20.18 -8.23 11.34
CA LYS A 85 21.32 -7.48 10.81
C LYS A 85 21.27 -7.41 9.29
N ASN A 86 21.98 -6.44 8.73
CA ASN A 86 22.10 -6.24 7.28
C ASN A 86 20.75 -6.10 6.56
N ILE A 87 19.82 -5.38 7.17
CA ILE A 87 18.54 -5.10 6.53
C ILE A 87 18.75 -4.11 5.39
N GLU A 88 18.36 -4.50 4.20
CA GLU A 88 18.51 -3.69 2.98
C GLU A 88 17.51 -2.52 2.92
N ASN A 89 17.82 -1.56 2.07
CA ASN A 89 16.97 -0.42 1.73
C ASN A 89 16.55 0.42 2.96
N PRO A 90 17.51 0.96 3.74
CA PRO A 90 17.23 1.71 4.97
C PRO A 90 16.38 2.95 4.74
N ASP A 91 16.59 3.63 3.62
CA ASP A 91 15.97 4.92 3.31
C ASP A 91 14.70 4.79 2.44
N ALA A 92 14.33 3.57 2.03
CA ALA A 92 13.09 3.33 1.31
C ALA A 92 11.86 3.72 2.16
N PRO A 93 10.85 4.41 1.60
CA PRO A 93 9.67 4.83 2.32
C PRO A 93 8.79 3.63 2.75
N ILE A 94 8.16 3.76 3.88
CA ILE A 94 7.16 2.81 4.37
C ILE A 94 5.83 3.06 3.64
N ASN A 95 5.26 2.00 3.08
CA ASN A 95 3.94 2.00 2.46
C ASN A 95 3.03 1.00 3.18
N MET A 96 2.48 1.40 4.31
CA MET A 96 1.67 0.54 5.17
C MET A 96 0.31 1.17 5.45
N ILE A 97 -0.61 0.35 5.94
CA ILE A 97 -1.94 0.77 6.37
C ILE A 97 -2.36 0.00 7.62
N ASN A 98 -3.02 0.68 8.54
CA ASN A 98 -3.57 0.07 9.74
C ASN A 98 -4.88 -0.66 9.43
N GLN A 99 -5.14 -1.75 10.15
CA GLN A 99 -6.35 -2.55 10.04
C GLN A 99 -7.63 -1.72 10.24
N GLU A 100 -7.64 -0.74 11.14
CA GLU A 100 -8.79 0.14 11.37
C GLU A 100 -9.13 0.94 10.11
N ASP A 101 -8.11 1.47 9.42
CA ASP A 101 -8.30 2.19 8.17
C ASP A 101 -8.74 1.26 7.04
N CYS A 102 -8.22 0.01 6.99
CA CYS A 102 -8.70 -0.97 6.01
C CYS A 102 -10.21 -1.19 6.13
N MET A 103 -10.70 -1.40 7.35
CA MET A 103 -12.14 -1.59 7.61
C MET A 103 -12.94 -0.33 7.30
N GLY A 104 -12.45 0.85 7.71
CA GLY A 104 -13.10 2.12 7.46
C GLY A 104 -13.26 2.42 5.96
N ILE A 105 -12.22 2.18 5.16
CA ILE A 105 -12.24 2.37 3.71
C ILE A 105 -13.22 1.40 3.04
N ILE A 106 -13.20 0.12 3.40
CA ILE A 106 -14.14 -0.88 2.86
C ILE A 106 -15.59 -0.45 3.15
N LEU A 107 -15.88 -0.08 4.39
CA LEU A 107 -17.21 0.40 4.78
C LEU A 107 -17.59 1.68 4.04
N GLY A 108 -16.64 2.63 3.89
CA GLY A 108 -16.85 3.86 3.13
C GLY A 108 -17.25 3.59 1.68
N ILE A 109 -16.60 2.63 1.00
CA ILE A 109 -16.94 2.24 -0.38
C ILE A 109 -18.35 1.59 -0.44
N LEU A 110 -18.62 0.65 0.47
CA LEU A 110 -19.88 -0.11 0.46
C LEU A 110 -21.10 0.76 0.81
N CYS A 111 -20.92 1.75 1.69
CA CYS A 111 -21.97 2.62 2.20
C CYS A 111 -21.97 4.03 1.59
N HIS A 112 -21.18 4.27 0.54
CA HIS A 112 -21.05 5.60 -0.06
C HIS A 112 -22.38 6.15 -0.57
N SER A 113 -22.69 7.42 -0.22
CA SER A 113 -23.95 8.07 -0.56
C SER A 113 -24.18 8.25 -2.07
N LYS A 114 -23.07 8.28 -2.83
CA LYS A 114 -23.07 8.36 -4.30
C LYS A 114 -22.35 7.16 -4.90
N PRO A 115 -23.00 6.01 -5.02
CA PRO A 115 -22.35 4.77 -5.49
C PRO A 115 -21.70 4.89 -6.87
N THR A 116 -22.20 5.78 -7.73
CA THR A 116 -21.63 5.98 -9.08
C THR A 116 -20.24 6.58 -9.07
N GLU A 117 -19.82 7.24 -7.99
CA GLU A 117 -18.51 7.87 -7.86
C GLU A 117 -17.44 6.89 -7.40
N VAL A 118 -17.80 5.81 -6.69
CA VAL A 118 -16.86 4.85 -6.11
C VAL A 118 -16.80 3.50 -6.83
N TRP A 119 -17.87 3.12 -7.57
CA TRP A 119 -17.88 1.89 -8.35
C TRP A 119 -17.23 2.08 -9.73
N ASN A 120 -16.49 1.09 -10.22
CA ASN A 120 -15.57 1.13 -11.36
C ASN A 120 -14.33 2.01 -11.14
N GLN A 121 -13.86 2.08 -9.92
CA GLN A 121 -12.66 2.83 -9.54
C GLN A 121 -11.55 1.89 -9.08
N THR A 122 -10.32 2.38 -9.17
CA THR A 122 -9.19 1.80 -8.45
C THR A 122 -8.75 2.79 -7.38
N PHE A 123 -8.46 2.30 -6.18
CA PHE A 123 -7.96 3.08 -5.06
C PHE A 123 -6.69 2.43 -4.50
N ASN A 124 -5.65 3.22 -4.28
CA ASN A 124 -4.55 2.87 -3.41
C ASN A 124 -4.95 3.18 -1.96
N ALA A 125 -4.57 2.30 -1.04
CA ALA A 125 -4.86 2.47 0.37
C ALA A 125 -3.59 2.26 1.20
N VAL A 126 -2.91 3.36 1.47
CA VAL A 126 -1.67 3.47 2.24
C VAL A 126 -1.78 4.69 3.14
N ALA A 127 -1.30 4.61 4.38
CA ALA A 127 -1.28 5.76 5.27
C ALA A 127 -0.44 6.90 4.67
N PRO A 128 -0.86 8.18 4.80
CA PRO A 128 -0.26 9.30 4.08
C PRO A 128 1.14 9.70 4.55
N PHE A 129 1.58 9.23 5.72
CA PHE A 129 2.93 9.48 6.22
C PHE A 129 3.87 8.33 5.89
N HIS A 130 4.97 8.63 5.19
CA HIS A 130 5.92 7.65 4.65
C HIS A 130 7.34 7.84 5.23
N PRO A 131 7.59 7.50 6.50
CA PRO A 131 8.93 7.56 7.06
C PRO A 131 9.85 6.56 6.37
N SER A 132 11.17 6.75 6.48
CA SER A 132 12.12 5.74 6.01
C SER A 132 11.98 4.45 6.82
N ARG A 133 12.33 3.31 6.20
CA ARG A 133 12.33 2.01 6.88
C ARG A 133 13.17 2.03 8.15
N ARG A 134 14.35 2.63 8.09
CA ARG A 134 15.27 2.74 9.24
C ARG A 134 14.62 3.54 10.36
N GLU A 135 14.12 4.72 10.07
CA GLU A 135 13.47 5.57 11.07
C GLU A 135 12.28 4.84 11.71
N TYR A 136 11.39 4.34 10.89
CA TYR A 136 10.17 3.69 11.35
C TYR A 136 10.44 2.47 12.24
N TYR A 137 11.26 1.51 11.77
CA TYR A 137 11.49 0.29 12.53
C TYR A 137 12.39 0.50 13.74
N THR A 138 13.32 1.48 13.71
CA THR A 138 14.08 1.84 14.90
C THR A 138 13.17 2.43 15.98
N ASN A 139 12.28 3.37 15.61
CA ASN A 139 11.34 3.96 16.55
C ASN A 139 10.37 2.92 17.12
N LYS A 140 9.84 2.02 16.28
CA LYS A 140 8.95 0.94 16.73
C LYS A 140 9.66 -0.11 17.60
N ALA A 141 10.93 -0.39 17.35
CA ALA A 141 11.72 -1.25 18.23
C ALA A 141 11.90 -0.64 19.62
N ILE A 142 12.15 0.67 19.70
CA ILE A 142 12.24 1.41 20.97
C ILE A 142 10.88 1.38 21.68
N GLU A 143 9.80 1.72 20.98
CA GLU A 143 8.44 1.76 21.51
C GLU A 143 8.00 0.43 22.12
N PHE A 144 8.32 -0.69 21.44
CA PHE A 144 8.01 -2.04 21.90
C PHE A 144 9.08 -2.67 22.81
N ASN A 145 10.11 -1.92 23.20
CA ASN A 145 11.23 -2.42 24.00
C ASN A 145 11.88 -3.69 23.41
N LEU A 146 12.12 -3.68 22.10
CA LEU A 146 12.73 -4.76 21.34
C LEU A 146 14.19 -4.43 20.99
N THR A 147 14.98 -5.46 20.65
CA THR A 147 16.33 -5.29 20.13
C THR A 147 16.29 -4.50 18.80
N LEU A 148 17.11 -3.46 18.69
CA LEU A 148 17.15 -2.63 17.48
C LEU A 148 17.55 -3.44 16.25
N PRO A 149 16.91 -3.20 15.10
CA PRO A 149 17.35 -3.73 13.81
C PRO A 149 18.62 -3.00 13.33
N GLU A 150 19.52 -3.70 12.67
CA GLU A 150 20.73 -3.14 12.06
C GLU A 150 20.56 -3.09 10.54
N PHE A 151 20.70 -1.90 9.96
CA PHE A 151 20.53 -1.67 8.52
C PHE A 151 21.86 -1.63 7.78
N ASN A 152 21.86 -2.12 6.55
CA ASN A 152 22.98 -1.97 5.62
C ASN A 152 22.91 -0.57 5.00
N LEU A 153 23.88 0.29 5.35
CA LEU A 153 23.94 1.68 4.86
C LEU A 153 24.66 1.81 3.51
N GLU A 154 25.25 0.72 3.00
CA GLU A 154 25.91 0.71 1.69
C GLU A 154 24.92 0.46 0.55
N CYS A 155 23.75 -0.08 0.85
CA CYS A 155 22.70 -0.36 -0.13
C CYS A 155 21.73 0.82 -0.20
N LEU A 156 22.01 1.77 -1.06
CA LEU A 156 21.15 2.93 -1.31
C LEU A 156 20.21 2.58 -2.49
N THR A 157 19.06 2.04 -2.20
CA THR A 157 17.97 1.95 -3.19
C THR A 157 16.87 2.93 -2.81
N PHE A 158 16.47 3.71 -3.80
CA PHE A 158 15.32 4.58 -3.67
C PHE A 158 14.07 3.71 -3.75
N GLY A 159 13.15 3.90 -2.81
CA GLY A 159 11.87 3.21 -2.83
C GLY A 159 10.79 4.04 -3.54
N LYS A 160 9.61 3.44 -3.70
CA LYS A 160 8.42 4.15 -4.19
C LYS A 160 7.58 4.67 -3.02
N THR A 161 6.98 5.84 -3.17
CA THR A 161 5.94 6.36 -2.29
C THR A 161 4.59 6.17 -2.95
N ILE A 162 3.69 5.42 -2.34
CA ILE A 162 2.37 5.14 -2.89
C ILE A 162 1.38 6.16 -2.33
N LEU A 163 0.79 6.94 -3.21
CA LEU A 163 -0.16 7.99 -2.86
C LEU A 163 -1.58 7.42 -2.81
N SER A 164 -2.34 7.84 -1.80
CA SER A 164 -3.74 7.49 -1.57
C SER A 164 -4.68 8.70 -1.67
N THR A 165 -4.24 9.73 -2.36
CA THR A 165 -4.98 11.01 -2.51
C THR A 165 -6.40 10.82 -3.06
N LYS A 166 -6.60 9.78 -3.87
CA LYS A 166 -7.91 9.46 -4.43
C LYS A 166 -8.93 9.01 -3.37
N LEU A 167 -8.48 8.35 -2.28
CA LEU A 167 -9.36 8.05 -1.15
C LEU A 167 -9.91 9.31 -0.48
N GLU A 168 -9.07 10.33 -0.35
CA GLU A 168 -9.48 11.60 0.26
C GLU A 168 -10.41 12.39 -0.67
N THR A 169 -10.05 12.47 -1.97
CA THR A 169 -10.77 13.34 -2.93
C THR A 169 -12.07 12.73 -3.45
N VAL A 170 -12.12 11.43 -3.65
CA VAL A 170 -13.30 10.73 -4.24
C VAL A 170 -14.15 10.07 -3.16
N LEU A 171 -13.53 9.36 -2.21
CA LEU A 171 -14.25 8.68 -1.14
C LEU A 171 -14.54 9.61 0.05
N GLY A 172 -13.82 10.74 0.17
CA GLY A 172 -13.90 11.64 1.35
C GLY A 172 -13.34 10.98 2.61
N TYR A 173 -12.45 10.00 2.46
CA TYR A 173 -11.90 9.26 3.59
C TYR A 173 -10.82 10.05 4.32
N SER A 174 -10.95 10.14 5.64
CA SER A 174 -9.91 10.68 6.53
C SER A 174 -9.29 9.53 7.31
N PHE A 175 -7.97 9.37 7.23
CA PHE A 175 -7.26 8.29 7.92
C PHE A 175 -7.37 8.42 9.43
N ILE A 176 -7.72 7.30 10.10
CA ILE A 176 -7.79 7.19 11.57
C ILE A 176 -6.37 7.11 12.14
N LYS A 177 -5.49 6.41 11.43
CA LYS A 177 -4.07 6.21 11.77
C LYS A 177 -3.16 6.76 10.66
N PRO A 178 -3.10 8.10 10.47
CA PRO A 178 -2.29 8.69 9.40
C PRO A 178 -0.78 8.52 9.64
N ILE A 179 -0.38 8.35 10.88
CA ILE A 179 0.98 8.05 11.34
C ILE A 179 0.96 6.65 11.97
N LEU A 180 1.78 5.78 11.48
CA LEU A 180 1.79 4.35 11.85
C LEU A 180 2.73 4.06 13.02
#